data_602932336c1cdc9b9f85f9aa09dd9db3
#
_entry.id   602932336c1cdc9b9f85f9aa09dd9db3
#
_cell.length_a   1.000
_cell.length_b   1.000
_cell.length_c   1.000
_cell.angle_alpha   90.00
_cell.angle_beta   90.00
_cell.angle_gamma   90.00
#
_symmetry.space_group_name_H-M   'P 1'
#
loop_
_entity.id
_entity.type
_entity.pdbx_description
1 polymer ?
#
loop_
_entity_poly.entity_id
_entity_poly.type
_entity_poly.pdbx_seq_one_letter_code
_entity_poly.pdbx_strand_id
1 'polypeptide(L)'
;MKILHTADWHLGHQLHGHDRRFEHDAFLDWLADTLKTREIDALLVAGDLFDTANPPASAWQQLYRFLARLRADHPALEMVLIGGNHDSPSKLDAPHELLRAFDLHLVGSISRDDEGRLETERLLVPLRGKDGEVAAWCAAVPFLRSSDLRPEGLNEGQDRLIEGVRQVYEAVLTEGRARCNPDQALIAMGHAYLAAGQLSELSERRVLGGNQHALPAELFAAADYTALGHLHLAQSPAEGVHYSGSPLPLSLAEANYNHQVLEVTFEGGKLARLERIPVPRAVEMIRLPQSSLDEALKAIEALALPACPQQAQP
;
A
#
# COMPACT_ATOMS: atom_id res chain seq x y z
N MET A 1 -1.38 20.23 3.82
CA MET A 1 -0.91 18.91 4.28
C MET A 1 -0.32 18.15 3.11
N LYS A 2 0.85 17.51 3.31
CA LYS A 2 1.49 16.64 2.32
C LYS A 2 1.49 15.20 2.80
N ILE A 3 1.02 14.29 1.98
CA ILE A 3 1.10 12.86 2.26
C ILE A 3 1.97 12.15 1.24
N LEU A 4 2.56 11.02 1.63
CA LEU A 4 3.25 10.12 0.72
C LEU A 4 2.55 8.77 0.73
N HIS A 5 2.08 8.33 -0.45
CA HIS A 5 1.37 7.07 -0.66
C HIS A 5 2.29 6.05 -1.34
N THR A 6 2.40 4.88 -0.75
CA THR A 6 3.10 3.70 -1.25
C THR A 6 2.32 2.44 -0.91
N ALA A 7 2.60 1.32 -1.55
CA ALA A 7 1.94 0.03 -1.33
C ALA A 7 2.82 -1.13 -1.78
N ASP A 8 2.41 -2.35 -1.53
CA ASP A 8 2.94 -3.57 -2.14
C ASP A 8 4.47 -3.72 -1.94
N TRP A 9 4.91 -3.58 -0.68
CA TRP A 9 6.34 -3.67 -0.33
C TRP A 9 6.88 -5.09 -0.40
N HIS A 10 6.05 -6.09 -0.08
CA HIS A 10 6.41 -7.50 -0.08
C HIS A 10 7.73 -7.81 0.64
N LEU A 11 7.92 -7.26 1.85
CA LEU A 11 9.10 -7.53 2.65
C LEU A 11 9.27 -9.04 2.87
N GLY A 12 10.50 -9.54 2.64
CA GLY A 12 10.80 -10.97 2.67
C GLY A 12 10.58 -11.70 1.34
N HIS A 13 10.22 -10.98 0.26
CA HIS A 13 10.12 -11.54 -1.08
C HIS A 13 11.46 -12.13 -1.54
N GLN A 14 11.36 -13.24 -2.27
CA GLN A 14 12.50 -13.90 -2.93
C GLN A 14 12.23 -14.02 -4.44
N LEU A 15 13.14 -13.52 -5.25
CA LEU A 15 13.06 -13.65 -6.69
C LEU A 15 13.88 -14.88 -7.14
N HIS A 16 13.20 -15.92 -7.61
CA HIS A 16 13.83 -17.20 -8.01
C HIS A 16 14.77 -17.79 -6.93
N GLY A 17 14.42 -17.65 -5.65
CA GLY A 17 15.21 -18.12 -4.52
C GLY A 17 16.29 -17.14 -4.04
N HIS A 18 16.45 -16.00 -4.67
CA HIS A 18 17.38 -14.95 -4.23
C HIS A 18 16.68 -13.98 -3.27
N ASP A 19 17.31 -13.77 -2.11
CA ASP A 19 16.81 -12.82 -1.09
C ASP A 19 16.91 -11.38 -1.60
N ARG A 20 15.83 -10.64 -1.48
CA ARG A 20 15.71 -9.25 -1.92
C ARG A 20 15.90 -8.24 -0.79
N ARG A 21 16.37 -8.67 0.38
CA ARG A 21 16.51 -7.83 1.58
C ARG A 21 17.34 -6.58 1.32
N PHE A 22 18.44 -6.70 0.57
CA PHE A 22 19.28 -5.55 0.21
C PHE A 22 18.50 -4.46 -0.55
N GLU A 23 17.67 -4.88 -1.51
CA GLU A 23 16.86 -3.95 -2.30
C GLU A 23 15.77 -3.28 -1.46
N HIS A 24 15.13 -4.06 -0.56
CA HIS A 24 14.17 -3.51 0.39
C HIS A 24 14.83 -2.53 1.38
N ASP A 25 16.02 -2.86 1.91
CA ASP A 25 16.76 -1.94 2.78
C ASP A 25 17.09 -0.63 2.05
N ALA A 26 17.57 -0.71 0.81
CA ALA A 26 17.86 0.47 -0.01
C ALA A 26 16.61 1.32 -0.30
N PHE A 27 15.47 0.67 -0.60
CA PHE A 27 14.19 1.36 -0.76
C PHE A 27 13.74 2.06 0.53
N LEU A 28 13.77 1.37 1.67
CA LEU A 28 13.34 1.93 2.95
C LEU A 28 14.24 3.08 3.41
N ASP A 29 15.55 3.00 3.15
CA ASP A 29 16.49 4.10 3.42
C ASP A 29 16.17 5.32 2.54
N TRP A 30 15.99 5.11 1.23
CA TRP A 30 15.58 6.17 0.31
C TRP A 30 14.23 6.77 0.68
N LEU A 31 13.27 5.94 1.11
CA LEU A 31 11.94 6.41 1.52
C LEU A 31 12.03 7.31 2.76
N ALA A 32 12.84 6.92 3.77
CA ALA A 32 13.06 7.74 4.96
C ALA A 32 13.67 9.11 4.60
N ASP A 33 14.67 9.12 3.72
CA ASP A 33 15.29 10.36 3.25
C ASP A 33 14.31 11.22 2.42
N THR A 34 13.45 10.58 1.63
CA THR A 34 12.40 11.26 0.84
C THR A 34 11.35 11.91 1.74
N LEU A 35 10.87 11.19 2.76
CA LEU A 35 9.93 11.74 3.75
C LEU A 35 10.48 13.01 4.41
N LYS A 36 11.77 12.99 4.75
CA LYS A 36 12.47 14.12 5.36
C LYS A 36 12.64 15.30 4.40
N THR A 37 13.25 15.06 3.25
CA THR A 37 13.63 16.12 2.31
C THR A 37 12.43 16.81 1.68
N ARG A 38 11.31 16.10 1.56
CA ARG A 38 10.06 16.64 1.03
C ARG A 38 9.12 17.19 2.10
N GLU A 39 9.52 17.06 3.37
CA GLU A 39 8.73 17.53 4.52
C GLU A 39 7.30 16.94 4.51
N ILE A 40 7.21 15.62 4.42
CA ILE A 40 5.95 14.88 4.40
C ILE A 40 5.31 14.87 5.79
N ASP A 41 4.01 15.15 5.89
CA ASP A 41 3.25 15.15 7.13
C ASP A 41 2.69 13.76 7.48
N ALA A 42 2.36 12.93 6.45
CA ALA A 42 1.85 11.57 6.68
C ALA A 42 2.37 10.55 5.64
N LEU A 43 2.71 9.34 6.12
CA LEU A 43 3.02 8.17 5.29
C LEU A 43 1.83 7.23 5.28
N LEU A 44 1.31 6.91 4.09
CA LEU A 44 0.25 5.94 3.87
C LEU A 44 0.81 4.72 3.13
N VAL A 45 0.68 3.52 3.73
CA VAL A 45 1.10 2.25 3.12
C VAL A 45 -0.13 1.38 2.88
N ALA A 46 -0.53 1.26 1.62
CA ALA A 46 -1.80 0.68 1.23
C ALA A 46 -1.74 -0.84 0.99
N GLY A 47 -1.24 -1.59 1.97
CA GLY A 47 -1.28 -3.06 2.03
C GLY A 47 -0.09 -3.78 1.41
N ASP A 48 -0.10 -5.10 1.56
CA ASP A 48 0.96 -6.04 1.19
C ASP A 48 2.34 -5.59 1.71
N LEU A 49 2.39 -5.43 3.06
CA LEU A 49 3.63 -5.11 3.77
C LEU A 49 4.64 -6.25 3.65
N PHE A 50 4.14 -7.49 3.70
CA PHE A 50 4.92 -8.71 3.62
C PHE A 50 4.53 -9.56 2.42
N ASP A 51 5.49 -10.33 1.92
CA ASP A 51 5.28 -11.23 0.77
C ASP A 51 4.36 -12.43 1.09
N THR A 52 4.28 -12.82 2.35
CA THR A 52 3.45 -13.94 2.79
C THR A 52 2.85 -13.69 4.17
N ALA A 53 1.74 -14.38 4.47
CA ALA A 53 1.09 -14.33 5.78
C ALA A 53 1.98 -14.86 6.94
N ASN A 54 3.07 -15.53 6.63
CA ASN A 54 4.06 -16.00 7.61
C ASN A 54 5.48 -15.58 7.19
N PRO A 55 5.79 -14.28 7.22
CA PRO A 55 7.08 -13.78 6.79
C PRO A 55 8.19 -14.21 7.75
N PRO A 56 9.45 -14.30 7.28
CA PRO A 56 10.58 -14.58 8.14
C PRO A 56 10.80 -13.47 9.19
N ALA A 57 11.40 -13.82 10.32
CA ALA A 57 11.69 -12.86 11.39
C ALA A 57 12.53 -11.65 10.90
N SER A 58 13.39 -11.87 9.89
CA SER A 58 14.18 -10.79 9.27
C SER A 58 13.32 -9.72 8.61
N ALA A 59 12.19 -10.08 7.97
CA ALA A 59 11.27 -9.13 7.37
C ALA A 59 10.55 -8.30 8.44
N TRP A 60 10.11 -8.93 9.56
CA TRP A 60 9.58 -8.20 10.71
C TRP A 60 10.59 -7.23 11.30
N GLN A 61 11.85 -7.65 11.46
CA GLN A 61 12.92 -6.78 11.95
C GLN A 61 13.17 -5.60 11.02
N GLN A 62 13.09 -5.81 9.70
CA GLN A 62 13.24 -4.78 8.69
C GLN A 62 12.13 -3.73 8.83
N LEU A 63 10.86 -4.14 8.90
CA LEU A 63 9.72 -3.25 9.10
C LEU A 63 9.85 -2.46 10.41
N TYR A 64 10.03 -3.13 11.55
CA TYR A 64 10.07 -2.44 12.84
C TYR A 64 11.27 -1.52 13.00
N ARG A 65 12.44 -1.87 12.44
CA ARG A 65 13.60 -0.98 12.42
C ARG A 65 13.32 0.29 11.62
N PHE A 66 12.69 0.15 10.47
CA PHE A 66 12.29 1.29 9.64
C PHE A 66 11.29 2.21 10.38
N LEU A 67 10.21 1.66 10.94
CA LEU A 67 9.20 2.43 11.68
C LEU A 67 9.79 3.12 12.91
N ALA A 68 10.64 2.42 13.67
CA ALA A 68 11.32 3.00 14.83
C ALA A 68 12.26 4.15 14.45
N ARG A 69 13.00 4.00 13.33
CA ARG A 69 13.85 5.08 12.78
C ARG A 69 12.99 6.29 12.37
N LEU A 70 11.90 6.06 11.65
CA LEU A 70 11.01 7.16 11.25
C LEU A 70 10.47 7.91 12.46
N ARG A 71 10.02 7.20 13.51
CA ARG A 71 9.51 7.85 14.72
C ARG A 71 10.59 8.65 15.44
N ALA A 72 11.84 8.16 15.48
CA ALA A 72 12.96 8.87 16.08
C ALA A 72 13.36 10.11 15.27
N ASP A 73 13.43 10.00 13.95
CA ASP A 73 13.91 11.07 13.06
C ASP A 73 12.80 12.10 12.73
N HIS A 74 11.53 11.67 12.77
CA HIS A 74 10.34 12.47 12.41
C HIS A 74 9.22 12.28 13.45
N PRO A 75 9.31 12.87 14.63
CA PRO A 75 8.33 12.65 15.72
C PRO A 75 6.89 13.04 15.36
N ALA A 76 6.73 14.02 14.46
CA ALA A 76 5.40 14.51 14.03
C ALA A 76 4.84 13.80 12.79
N LEU A 77 5.57 12.83 12.22
CA LEU A 77 5.08 12.10 11.05
C LEU A 77 3.92 11.18 11.43
N GLU A 78 2.76 11.38 10.82
CA GLU A 78 1.66 10.43 10.92
C GLU A 78 1.95 9.19 10.07
N MET A 79 1.73 8.00 10.60
CA MET A 79 1.98 6.76 9.88
C MET A 79 0.76 5.86 9.93
N VAL A 80 0.18 5.58 8.74
CA VAL A 80 -0.98 4.70 8.58
C VAL A 80 -0.63 3.58 7.62
N LEU A 81 -0.64 2.36 8.12
CA LEU A 81 -0.38 1.16 7.34
C LEU A 81 -1.61 0.25 7.42
N ILE A 82 -2.02 -0.31 6.31
CA ILE A 82 -3.10 -1.32 6.27
C ILE A 82 -2.57 -2.67 5.82
N GLY A 83 -3.26 -3.75 6.19
CA GLY A 83 -2.96 -5.09 5.69
C GLY A 83 -3.48 -5.31 4.28
N GLY A 84 -2.70 -6.02 3.45
CA GLY A 84 -3.10 -6.51 2.14
C GLY A 84 -3.52 -7.98 2.15
N ASN A 85 -3.68 -8.58 0.95
CA ASN A 85 -4.11 -9.97 0.83
C ASN A 85 -2.98 -10.97 1.17
N HIS A 86 -1.71 -10.58 1.05
CA HIS A 86 -0.56 -11.38 1.45
C HIS A 86 -0.33 -11.36 2.95
N ASP A 87 -0.77 -10.31 3.65
CA ASP A 87 -0.55 -10.13 5.07
C ASP A 87 -1.46 -11.03 5.94
N SER A 88 -0.99 -11.33 7.16
CA SER A 88 -1.82 -11.97 8.18
C SER A 88 -2.48 -10.90 9.06
N PRO A 89 -3.82 -10.74 9.03
CA PRO A 89 -4.51 -9.74 9.83
C PRO A 89 -4.16 -9.81 11.31
N SER A 90 -4.26 -11.00 11.89
CA SER A 90 -4.01 -11.21 13.32
C SER A 90 -2.57 -10.90 13.75
N LYS A 91 -1.58 -11.12 12.86
CA LYS A 91 -0.19 -10.78 13.16
C LYS A 91 0.07 -9.28 13.05
N LEU A 92 -0.60 -8.60 12.10
CA LEU A 92 -0.52 -7.14 12.00
C LEU A 92 -1.21 -6.46 13.18
N ASP A 93 -2.34 -6.98 13.65
CA ASP A 93 -3.07 -6.43 14.77
C ASP A 93 -2.45 -6.76 16.13
N ALA A 94 -1.65 -7.83 16.23
CA ALA A 94 -1.07 -8.26 17.51
C ALA A 94 -0.28 -7.15 18.27
N PRO A 95 0.53 -6.29 17.61
CA PRO A 95 1.25 -5.21 18.28
C PRO A 95 0.42 -3.90 18.39
N HIS A 96 -0.88 -3.90 18.09
CA HIS A 96 -1.69 -2.69 17.93
C HIS A 96 -1.56 -1.71 19.12
N GLU A 97 -1.75 -2.19 20.36
CA GLU A 97 -1.67 -1.34 21.56
C GLU A 97 -0.28 -0.71 21.74
N LEU A 98 0.77 -1.48 21.44
CA LEU A 98 2.14 -0.98 21.48
C LEU A 98 2.38 0.08 20.41
N LEU A 99 1.95 -0.18 19.18
CA LEU A 99 2.16 0.75 18.06
C LEU A 99 1.40 2.05 18.25
N ARG A 100 0.19 2.00 18.78
CA ARG A 100 -0.59 3.20 19.13
C ARG A 100 0.11 4.10 20.15
N ALA A 101 0.83 3.53 21.09
CA ALA A 101 1.63 4.32 22.06
C ALA A 101 2.76 5.12 21.39
N PHE A 102 3.07 4.82 20.13
CA PHE A 102 4.02 5.54 19.29
C PHE A 102 3.35 6.32 18.15
N ASP A 103 2.04 6.60 18.23
CA ASP A 103 1.26 7.27 17.19
C ASP A 103 1.41 6.61 15.81
N LEU A 104 1.44 5.27 15.79
CA LEU A 104 1.53 4.47 14.59
C LEU A 104 0.26 3.65 14.43
N HIS A 105 -0.43 3.81 13.31
CA HIS A 105 -1.66 3.12 13.01
C HIS A 105 -1.40 1.99 12.02
N LEU A 106 -1.47 0.75 12.52
CA LEU A 106 -1.39 -0.46 11.71
C LEU A 106 -2.72 -1.20 11.81
N VAL A 107 -3.43 -1.32 10.70
CA VAL A 107 -4.77 -1.90 10.63
C VAL A 107 -4.72 -3.18 9.80
N GLY A 108 -4.75 -4.33 10.47
CA GLY A 108 -4.71 -5.65 9.83
C GLY A 108 -6.10 -6.20 9.48
N SER A 109 -7.12 -5.84 10.26
CA SER A 109 -8.50 -6.33 10.09
C SER A 109 -9.54 -5.29 10.49
N ILE A 110 -10.79 -5.51 10.05
CA ILE A 110 -11.94 -4.79 10.58
C ILE A 110 -12.49 -5.53 11.82
N SER A 111 -13.12 -4.78 12.72
CA SER A 111 -13.81 -5.33 13.91
C SER A 111 -15.27 -4.95 13.92
N ARG A 112 -16.07 -5.74 14.66
CA ARG A 112 -17.49 -5.50 14.85
C ARG A 112 -17.82 -5.61 16.33
N ASP A 113 -18.79 -4.83 16.79
CA ASP A 113 -19.31 -4.89 18.14
C ASP A 113 -20.15 -6.17 18.40
N ASP A 114 -20.64 -6.32 19.62
CA ASP A 114 -21.44 -7.49 20.03
C ASP A 114 -22.77 -7.58 19.25
N GLU A 115 -23.28 -6.47 18.71
CA GLU A 115 -24.47 -6.40 17.85
C GLU A 115 -24.15 -6.64 16.36
N GLY A 116 -22.87 -6.84 16.03
CA GLY A 116 -22.40 -7.09 14.66
C GLY A 116 -22.19 -5.86 13.81
N ARG A 117 -22.32 -4.64 14.36
CA ARG A 117 -22.09 -3.37 13.66
C ARG A 117 -20.58 -3.12 13.50
N LEU A 118 -20.18 -2.55 12.37
CA LEU A 118 -18.79 -2.21 12.08
C LEU A 118 -18.27 -1.15 13.07
N GLU A 119 -17.15 -1.42 13.71
CA GLU A 119 -16.43 -0.46 14.55
C GLU A 119 -15.59 0.48 13.69
N THR A 120 -16.20 1.55 13.19
CA THR A 120 -15.56 2.54 12.30
C THR A 120 -14.47 3.36 12.98
N GLU A 121 -14.52 3.51 14.32
CA GLU A 121 -13.52 4.24 15.11
C GLU A 121 -12.08 3.74 14.88
N ARG A 122 -11.91 2.44 14.75
CA ARG A 122 -10.58 1.84 14.52
C ARG A 122 -10.04 2.07 13.11
N LEU A 123 -10.95 2.40 12.18
CA LEU A 123 -10.64 2.59 10.76
C LEU A 123 -10.49 4.06 10.39
N LEU A 124 -10.88 4.98 11.28
CA LEU A 124 -10.81 6.42 11.04
C LEU A 124 -9.67 7.05 11.83
N VAL A 125 -8.61 7.39 11.12
CA VAL A 125 -7.38 7.95 11.69
C VAL A 125 -7.32 9.45 11.41
N PRO A 126 -7.25 10.32 12.45
CA PRO A 126 -6.99 11.74 12.25
C PRO A 126 -5.53 11.94 11.81
N LEU A 127 -5.32 12.63 10.70
CA LEU A 127 -3.99 13.04 10.25
C LEU A 127 -3.76 14.51 10.61
N ARG A 128 -2.71 14.77 11.38
CA ARG A 128 -2.39 16.09 11.87
C ARG A 128 -1.38 16.80 10.96
N GLY A 129 -1.58 18.11 10.82
CA GLY A 129 -0.60 18.95 10.17
C GLY A 129 0.56 19.32 11.11
N LYS A 130 1.52 20.10 10.61
CA LYS A 130 2.67 20.60 11.38
C LYS A 130 2.29 21.47 12.60
N ASP A 131 1.09 22.03 12.59
CA ASP A 131 0.49 22.82 13.67
C ASP A 131 -0.13 21.96 14.79
N GLY A 132 -0.19 20.64 14.59
CA GLY A 132 -0.81 19.66 15.48
C GLY A 132 -2.33 19.55 15.33
N GLU A 133 -2.95 20.36 14.47
CA GLU A 133 -4.39 20.30 14.19
C GLU A 133 -4.70 19.21 13.15
N VAL A 134 -5.91 18.65 13.21
CA VAL A 134 -6.36 17.65 12.24
C VAL A 134 -6.56 18.33 10.88
N ALA A 135 -5.74 17.97 9.90
CA ALA A 135 -5.79 18.49 8.54
C ALA A 135 -6.55 17.56 7.57
N ALA A 136 -6.63 16.28 7.88
CA ALA A 136 -7.38 15.30 7.11
C ALA A 136 -7.83 14.13 8.00
N TRP A 137 -8.83 13.39 7.53
CA TRP A 137 -9.22 12.10 8.08
C TRP A 137 -8.87 10.98 7.09
N CYS A 138 -8.29 9.91 7.60
CA CYS A 138 -7.93 8.73 6.81
C CYS A 138 -8.85 7.56 7.16
N ALA A 139 -9.61 7.07 6.18
CA ALA A 139 -10.38 5.84 6.26
C ALA A 139 -9.45 4.67 5.89
N ALA A 140 -8.82 4.06 6.89
CA ALA A 140 -7.81 3.02 6.75
C ALA A 140 -8.47 1.62 6.68
N VAL A 141 -9.00 1.24 5.52
CA VAL A 141 -9.68 -0.05 5.32
C VAL A 141 -8.68 -1.07 4.77
N PRO A 142 -8.36 -2.16 5.52
CA PRO A 142 -7.45 -3.20 5.06
C PRO A 142 -8.12 -4.08 3.99
N PHE A 143 -7.37 -5.02 3.43
CA PHE A 143 -7.92 -6.04 2.53
C PHE A 143 -9.06 -6.80 3.22
N LEU A 144 -10.24 -6.77 2.61
CA LEU A 144 -11.45 -7.40 3.13
C LEU A 144 -11.59 -8.83 2.61
N ARG A 145 -11.63 -9.78 3.52
CA ARG A 145 -11.85 -11.20 3.22
C ARG A 145 -13.35 -11.54 3.28
N SER A 146 -13.78 -12.60 2.63
CA SER A 146 -15.19 -13.04 2.69
C SER A 146 -15.68 -13.24 4.11
N SER A 147 -14.81 -13.66 5.03
CA SER A 147 -15.13 -13.84 6.47
C SER A 147 -15.46 -12.53 7.18
N ASP A 148 -14.97 -11.40 6.67
CA ASP A 148 -15.12 -10.08 7.28
C ASP A 148 -16.46 -9.43 6.87
N LEU A 149 -17.03 -9.94 5.77
CA LEU A 149 -18.19 -9.36 5.12
C LEU A 149 -19.50 -9.97 5.63
N ARG A 150 -20.43 -9.12 6.02
CA ARG A 150 -21.78 -9.49 6.44
C ARG A 150 -22.81 -8.59 5.72
N PRO A 151 -22.96 -8.75 4.40
CA PRO A 151 -23.84 -7.88 3.66
C PRO A 151 -25.30 -8.10 4.04
N GLU A 152 -26.01 -7.01 4.27
CA GLU A 152 -27.42 -6.96 4.60
C GLU A 152 -28.25 -6.45 3.41
N GLY A 153 -29.54 -6.79 3.38
CA GLY A 153 -30.48 -6.23 2.40
C GLY A 153 -30.18 -6.58 0.93
N LEU A 154 -29.59 -7.76 0.67
CA LEU A 154 -29.24 -8.17 -0.69
C LEU A 154 -30.48 -8.36 -1.57
N ASN A 155 -30.44 -7.77 -2.76
CA ASN A 155 -31.43 -8.04 -3.81
C ASN A 155 -31.03 -9.27 -4.65
N GLU A 156 -31.99 -9.84 -5.33
CA GLU A 156 -31.76 -10.97 -6.25
C GLU A 156 -30.77 -10.56 -7.35
N GLY A 157 -29.71 -11.36 -7.54
CA GLY A 157 -28.65 -11.11 -8.54
C GLY A 157 -27.51 -10.23 -8.09
N GLN A 158 -27.53 -9.66 -6.88
CA GLN A 158 -26.37 -8.93 -6.34
C GLN A 158 -25.26 -9.87 -5.87
N ASP A 159 -24.01 -9.50 -6.17
CA ASP A 159 -22.83 -10.19 -5.67
C ASP A 159 -22.60 -9.86 -4.19
N ARG A 160 -22.66 -10.89 -3.33
CA ARG A 160 -22.48 -10.74 -1.88
C ARG A 160 -21.14 -10.12 -1.49
N LEU A 161 -20.08 -10.40 -2.25
CA LEU A 161 -18.75 -9.90 -1.92
C LEU A 161 -18.64 -8.42 -2.26
N ILE A 162 -19.02 -8.05 -3.48
CA ILE A 162 -19.03 -6.64 -3.92
C ILE A 162 -19.89 -5.82 -2.98
N GLU A 163 -21.08 -6.31 -2.67
CA GLU A 163 -22.02 -5.61 -1.81
C GLU A 163 -21.50 -5.49 -0.37
N GLY A 164 -20.89 -6.55 0.16
CA GLY A 164 -20.30 -6.52 1.49
C GLY A 164 -19.12 -5.52 1.58
N VAL A 165 -18.26 -5.46 0.57
CA VAL A 165 -17.19 -4.48 0.48
C VAL A 165 -17.77 -3.07 0.38
N ARG A 166 -18.78 -2.87 -0.49
CA ARG A 166 -19.46 -1.59 -0.65
C ARG A 166 -20.01 -1.07 0.70
N GLN A 167 -20.69 -1.92 1.45
CA GLN A 167 -21.26 -1.53 2.75
C GLN A 167 -20.20 -1.14 3.77
N VAL A 168 -19.05 -1.83 3.81
CA VAL A 168 -17.93 -1.45 4.69
C VAL A 168 -17.40 -0.07 4.32
N TYR A 169 -17.06 0.17 3.06
CA TYR A 169 -16.55 1.48 2.62
C TYR A 169 -17.57 2.60 2.81
N GLU A 170 -18.83 2.35 2.47
CA GLU A 170 -19.92 3.33 2.65
C GLU A 170 -20.06 3.74 4.12
N ALA A 171 -20.04 2.78 5.05
CA ALA A 171 -20.11 3.07 6.48
C ALA A 171 -18.92 3.92 6.95
N VAL A 172 -17.69 3.51 6.60
CA VAL A 172 -16.48 4.22 7.03
C VAL A 172 -16.36 5.60 6.39
N LEU A 173 -16.64 5.72 5.08
CA LEU A 173 -16.54 7.00 4.38
C LEU A 173 -17.64 7.98 4.81
N THR A 174 -18.86 7.50 5.08
CA THR A 174 -19.95 8.33 5.61
C THR A 174 -19.58 8.90 6.98
N GLU A 175 -19.12 8.07 7.88
CA GLU A 175 -18.67 8.50 9.22
C GLU A 175 -17.44 9.42 9.11
N GLY A 176 -16.46 9.08 8.27
CA GLY A 176 -15.28 9.90 8.03
C GLY A 176 -15.66 11.30 7.50
N ARG A 177 -16.57 11.38 6.53
CA ARG A 177 -17.05 12.65 5.99
C ARG A 177 -17.81 13.47 7.04
N ALA A 178 -18.56 12.83 7.93
CA ALA A 178 -19.26 13.51 9.03
C ALA A 178 -18.30 14.14 10.05
N ARG A 179 -17.06 13.62 10.17
CA ARG A 179 -16.02 14.17 11.04
C ARG A 179 -15.21 15.31 10.41
N CYS A 180 -15.19 15.38 9.06
CA CYS A 180 -14.45 16.40 8.36
C CYS A 180 -15.09 17.79 8.54
N ASN A 181 -14.28 18.77 8.91
CA ASN A 181 -14.61 20.18 8.70
C ASN A 181 -14.45 20.56 7.22
N PRO A 182 -15.02 21.67 6.74
CA PRO A 182 -15.00 22.05 5.32
C PRO A 182 -13.61 22.18 4.68
N ASP A 183 -12.58 22.45 5.48
CA ASP A 183 -11.17 22.61 5.09
C ASP A 183 -10.33 21.37 5.32
N GLN A 184 -10.93 20.26 5.75
CA GLN A 184 -10.28 18.96 5.97
C GLN A 184 -10.58 18.00 4.84
N ALA A 185 -9.56 17.27 4.39
CA ALA A 185 -9.71 16.21 3.39
C ALA A 185 -10.19 14.90 4.02
N LEU A 186 -10.99 14.13 3.28
CA LEU A 186 -11.22 12.71 3.55
C LEU A 186 -10.39 11.87 2.58
N ILE A 187 -9.48 11.08 3.13
CA ILE A 187 -8.62 10.17 2.39
C ILE A 187 -9.12 8.74 2.62
N ALA A 188 -9.37 8.00 1.55
CA ALA A 188 -9.63 6.56 1.64
C ALA A 188 -8.33 5.78 1.41
N MET A 189 -8.09 4.75 2.20
CA MET A 189 -7.10 3.71 1.90
C MET A 189 -7.82 2.39 1.63
N GLY A 190 -7.23 1.59 0.74
CA GLY A 190 -7.74 0.27 0.44
C GLY A 190 -6.70 -0.62 -0.22
N HIS A 191 -6.92 -1.93 -0.13
CA HIS A 191 -6.12 -2.91 -0.84
C HIS A 191 -7.08 -3.81 -1.62
N ALA A 192 -7.33 -3.48 -2.89
CA ALA A 192 -8.41 -4.09 -3.67
C ALA A 192 -8.20 -3.91 -5.17
N TYR A 193 -8.83 -4.80 -5.97
CA TYR A 193 -8.85 -4.72 -7.41
C TYR A 193 -10.07 -3.93 -7.92
N LEU A 194 -9.84 -2.92 -8.75
CA LEU A 194 -10.89 -2.17 -9.42
C LEU A 194 -11.11 -2.63 -10.87
N ALA A 195 -12.34 -2.57 -11.34
CA ALA A 195 -12.73 -3.02 -12.69
C ALA A 195 -11.99 -2.33 -13.84
N ALA A 196 -11.53 -1.09 -13.63
CA ALA A 196 -10.77 -0.33 -14.61
C ALA A 196 -9.23 -0.51 -14.45
N GLY A 197 -8.77 -1.32 -13.47
CA GLY A 197 -7.35 -1.57 -13.21
C GLY A 197 -6.74 -2.57 -14.20
N GLN A 198 -5.46 -2.38 -14.53
CA GLN A 198 -4.67 -3.30 -15.35
C GLN A 198 -3.86 -4.22 -14.45
N LEU A 199 -4.02 -5.53 -14.62
CA LEU A 199 -3.27 -6.56 -13.90
C LEU A 199 -1.90 -6.79 -14.54
N SER A 200 -0.88 -7.06 -13.72
CA SER A 200 0.37 -7.63 -14.18
C SER A 200 0.21 -9.12 -14.51
N GLU A 201 0.83 -9.59 -15.60
CA GLU A 201 0.59 -10.95 -16.09
C GLU A 201 1.10 -12.07 -15.15
N LEU A 202 2.06 -11.81 -14.25
CA LEU A 202 2.78 -12.87 -13.54
C LEU A 202 2.93 -12.66 -12.02
N SER A 203 2.65 -11.50 -11.48
CA SER A 203 3.02 -11.16 -10.09
C SER A 203 1.85 -11.04 -9.12
N GLU A 204 0.68 -10.63 -9.60
CA GLU A 204 -0.47 -10.59 -8.72
C GLU A 204 -1.07 -11.99 -8.60
N ARG A 205 -1.19 -12.48 -7.37
CA ARG A 205 -1.87 -13.76 -7.14
C ARG A 205 -3.30 -13.64 -7.65
N ARG A 206 -3.61 -14.31 -8.75
CA ARG A 206 -5.00 -14.64 -9.06
C ARG A 206 -5.52 -15.50 -7.93
N VAL A 207 -6.26 -14.92 -7.00
CA VAL A 207 -6.90 -15.68 -5.93
C VAL A 207 -7.98 -16.54 -6.58
N LEU A 208 -7.58 -17.73 -7.00
CA LEU A 208 -8.50 -18.78 -7.46
C LEU A 208 -9.37 -19.16 -6.27
N GLY A 209 -10.58 -18.65 -6.20
CA GLY A 209 -11.57 -19.11 -5.23
C GLY A 209 -12.21 -18.08 -4.31
N GLY A 210 -12.23 -16.81 -4.66
CA GLY A 210 -13.02 -15.82 -3.91
C GLY A 210 -12.31 -14.49 -3.75
N ASN A 211 -12.97 -13.43 -4.11
CA ASN A 211 -12.68 -12.02 -3.90
C ASN A 211 -11.85 -11.26 -4.95
N GLN A 212 -11.64 -11.79 -6.14
CA GLN A 212 -11.29 -10.93 -7.28
C GLN A 212 -12.52 -10.43 -8.02
N HIS A 213 -13.54 -10.01 -7.29
CA HIS A 213 -14.59 -9.23 -7.90
C HIS A 213 -14.07 -7.82 -8.06
N ALA A 214 -13.97 -7.39 -9.30
CA ALA A 214 -13.58 -6.04 -9.62
C ALA A 214 -14.58 -5.06 -9.00
N LEU A 215 -14.09 -4.21 -8.13
CA LEU A 215 -14.93 -3.20 -7.48
C LEU A 215 -15.14 -2.00 -8.41
N PRO A 216 -16.31 -1.35 -8.36
CA PRO A 216 -16.54 -0.10 -9.08
C PRO A 216 -15.79 1.05 -8.39
N ALA A 217 -15.17 1.95 -9.17
CA ALA A 217 -14.42 3.07 -8.64
C ALA A 217 -15.31 4.10 -7.91
N GLU A 218 -16.59 4.16 -8.24
CA GLU A 218 -17.62 5.00 -7.61
C GLU A 218 -17.74 4.75 -6.10
N LEU A 219 -17.28 3.61 -5.63
CA LEU A 219 -17.21 3.26 -4.21
C LEU A 219 -16.47 4.32 -3.39
N PHE A 220 -15.49 4.99 -4.00
CA PHE A 220 -14.62 5.97 -3.37
C PHE A 220 -15.05 7.43 -3.62
N ALA A 221 -16.20 7.67 -4.24
CA ALA A 221 -16.63 9.02 -4.63
C ALA A 221 -16.77 10.02 -3.47
N ALA A 222 -16.94 9.52 -2.24
CA ALA A 222 -16.99 10.37 -1.05
C ALA A 222 -15.62 10.85 -0.56
N ALA A 223 -14.51 10.27 -1.03
CA ALA A 223 -13.15 10.63 -0.65
C ALA A 223 -12.60 11.73 -1.58
N ASP A 224 -11.75 12.62 -1.03
CA ASP A 224 -11.01 13.63 -1.81
C ASP A 224 -9.76 13.03 -2.48
N TYR A 225 -9.28 11.89 -1.95
CA TYR A 225 -8.19 11.08 -2.49
C TYR A 225 -8.34 9.63 -2.03
N THR A 226 -8.03 8.69 -2.92
CA THR A 226 -8.02 7.26 -2.59
C THR A 226 -6.66 6.64 -2.87
N ALA A 227 -6.03 6.13 -1.81
CA ALA A 227 -4.74 5.44 -1.84
C ALA A 227 -4.96 3.92 -1.88
N LEU A 228 -4.72 3.31 -3.03
CA LEU A 228 -4.89 1.87 -3.24
C LEU A 228 -3.56 1.14 -3.39
N GLY A 229 -3.51 -0.08 -2.88
CA GLY A 229 -2.54 -1.12 -3.19
C GLY A 229 -3.21 -2.33 -3.86
N HIS A 230 -2.46 -3.40 -4.08
CA HIS A 230 -2.81 -4.64 -4.76
C HIS A 230 -2.32 -4.72 -6.21
N LEU A 231 -2.35 -3.65 -6.97
CA LEU A 231 -1.84 -3.62 -8.33
C LEU A 231 -0.42 -3.06 -8.37
N HIS A 232 0.53 -3.87 -8.81
CA HIS A 232 1.95 -3.51 -8.84
C HIS A 232 2.28 -2.49 -9.93
N LEU A 233 1.44 -2.38 -10.96
CA LEU A 233 1.54 -1.31 -11.96
C LEU A 233 0.90 -0.02 -11.43
N ALA A 234 1.71 1.02 -11.28
CA ALA A 234 1.23 2.34 -10.88
C ALA A 234 0.25 2.90 -11.92
N GLN A 235 -0.97 3.24 -11.50
CA GLN A 235 -2.06 3.66 -12.38
C GLN A 235 -3.15 4.45 -11.64
N SER A 236 -3.98 5.14 -12.42
CA SER A 236 -5.11 5.92 -11.91
C SER A 236 -6.38 5.48 -12.63
N PRO A 237 -7.13 4.50 -12.07
CA PRO A 237 -8.31 3.95 -12.73
C PRO A 237 -9.49 4.91 -12.79
N ALA A 238 -9.54 5.92 -11.91
CA ALA A 238 -10.55 6.97 -11.88
C ALA A 238 -9.96 8.27 -11.31
N GLU A 239 -10.69 9.37 -11.42
CA GLU A 239 -10.31 10.65 -10.83
C GLU A 239 -10.23 10.51 -9.29
N GLY A 240 -9.12 11.00 -8.72
CA GLY A 240 -8.85 10.91 -7.27
C GLY A 240 -8.50 9.51 -6.75
N VAL A 241 -8.50 8.47 -7.60
CA VAL A 241 -8.22 7.08 -7.21
C VAL A 241 -6.90 6.61 -7.83
N HIS A 242 -5.95 6.19 -6.98
CA HIS A 242 -4.59 5.92 -7.41
C HIS A 242 -4.02 4.64 -6.80
N TYR A 243 -3.38 3.84 -7.63
CA TYR A 243 -2.42 2.81 -7.22
C TYR A 243 -1.01 3.38 -7.31
N SER A 244 -0.25 3.35 -6.22
CA SER A 244 1.15 3.74 -6.25
C SER A 244 2.01 2.74 -7.04
N GLY A 245 1.56 1.51 -7.09
CA GLY A 245 2.32 0.35 -7.54
C GLY A 245 3.32 -0.14 -6.51
N SER A 246 3.97 -1.26 -6.79
CA SER A 246 5.06 -1.79 -5.96
C SER A 246 6.32 -0.90 -6.11
N PRO A 247 7.10 -0.70 -5.02
CA PRO A 247 8.34 0.09 -5.09
C PRO A 247 9.48 -0.63 -5.81
N LEU A 248 9.41 -1.95 -5.92
CA LEU A 248 10.40 -2.81 -6.56
C LEU A 248 9.72 -3.75 -7.55
N PRO A 249 10.39 -4.17 -8.65
CA PRO A 249 9.86 -5.21 -9.51
C PRO A 249 9.85 -6.55 -8.77
N LEU A 250 8.68 -7.17 -8.61
CA LEU A 250 8.52 -8.45 -7.93
C LEU A 250 8.62 -9.64 -8.90
N SER A 251 8.61 -9.37 -10.19
CA SER A 251 8.84 -10.36 -11.24
C SER A 251 9.56 -9.75 -12.44
N LEU A 252 10.07 -10.59 -13.34
CA LEU A 252 10.66 -10.13 -14.60
C LEU A 252 9.64 -9.42 -15.53
N ALA A 253 8.35 -9.68 -15.36
CA ALA A 253 7.30 -8.97 -16.11
C ALA A 253 7.24 -7.50 -15.75
N GLU A 254 7.62 -7.14 -14.52
CA GLU A 254 7.61 -5.79 -13.99
C GLU A 254 8.92 -5.02 -14.22
N ALA A 255 9.93 -5.64 -14.83
CA ALA A 255 11.25 -5.02 -15.04
C ALA A 255 11.18 -3.65 -15.73
N ASN A 256 10.15 -3.43 -16.56
CA ASN A 256 9.96 -2.17 -17.31
C ASN A 256 8.94 -1.22 -16.65
N TYR A 257 8.43 -1.52 -15.46
CA TYR A 257 7.51 -0.63 -14.77
C TYR A 257 8.24 0.60 -14.21
N ASN A 258 7.54 1.71 -14.19
CA ASN A 258 7.98 2.91 -13.47
C ASN A 258 7.60 2.74 -11.99
N HIS A 259 8.48 2.11 -11.20
CA HIS A 259 8.28 2.00 -9.76
C HIS A 259 8.38 3.37 -9.12
N GLN A 260 7.37 3.74 -8.32
CA GLN A 260 7.23 5.09 -7.80
C GLN A 260 6.48 5.10 -6.46
N VAL A 261 6.52 6.23 -5.77
CA VAL A 261 5.60 6.62 -4.72
C VAL A 261 4.87 7.89 -5.15
N LEU A 262 3.74 8.19 -4.50
CA LEU A 262 2.93 9.37 -4.83
C LEU A 262 2.99 10.38 -3.69
N GLU A 263 3.48 11.59 -3.97
CA GLU A 263 3.33 12.74 -3.09
C GLU A 263 2.04 13.46 -3.43
N VAL A 264 1.20 13.67 -2.43
CA VAL A 264 -0.11 14.28 -2.59
C VAL A 264 -0.21 15.47 -1.65
N THR A 265 -0.55 16.63 -2.17
CA THR A 265 -0.71 17.88 -1.39
C THR A 265 -2.18 18.26 -1.33
N PHE A 266 -2.66 18.54 -0.12
CA PHE A 266 -4.00 19.05 0.14
C PHE A 266 -3.93 20.51 0.58
N GLU A 267 -4.84 21.33 0.05
CA GLU A 267 -5.07 22.73 0.42
C GLU A 267 -6.57 22.96 0.60
N GLY A 268 -6.98 23.50 1.75
CA GLY A 268 -8.40 23.72 2.05
C GLY A 268 -9.27 22.47 1.90
N GLY A 269 -8.76 21.31 2.35
CA GLY A 269 -9.47 20.03 2.29
C GLY A 269 -9.55 19.37 0.90
N LYS A 270 -8.88 19.93 -0.12
CA LYS A 270 -8.94 19.40 -1.49
C LYS A 270 -7.58 19.04 -2.02
N LEU A 271 -7.55 18.05 -2.94
CA LEU A 271 -6.37 17.68 -3.69
C LEU A 271 -5.88 18.85 -4.53
N ALA A 272 -4.74 19.44 -4.16
CA ALA A 272 -4.12 20.55 -4.89
C ALA A 272 -3.04 20.10 -5.87
N ARG A 273 -2.25 19.08 -5.50
CA ARG A 273 -1.15 18.57 -6.32
C ARG A 273 -0.92 17.09 -6.09
N LEU A 274 -0.59 16.38 -7.16
CA LEU A 274 -0.09 15.01 -7.13
C LEU A 274 1.22 14.94 -7.91
N GLU A 275 2.27 14.40 -7.29
CA GLU A 275 3.58 14.21 -7.90
C GLU A 275 3.98 12.73 -7.82
N ARG A 276 4.48 12.20 -8.94
CA ARG A 276 5.04 10.86 -9.03
C ARG A 276 6.54 10.93 -8.78
N ILE A 277 7.02 10.23 -7.74
CA ILE A 277 8.42 10.22 -7.36
C ILE A 277 8.97 8.84 -7.69
N PRO A 278 9.87 8.72 -8.69
CA PRO A 278 10.48 7.44 -9.02
C PRO A 278 11.30 6.87 -7.87
N VAL A 279 11.15 5.57 -7.61
CA VAL A 279 11.99 4.83 -6.66
C VAL A 279 13.28 4.42 -7.37
N PRO A 280 14.47 4.78 -6.84
CA PRO A 280 15.73 4.35 -7.42
C PRO A 280 15.89 2.83 -7.31
N ARG A 281 16.32 2.18 -8.38
CA ARG A 281 16.64 0.74 -8.36
C ARG A 281 18.02 0.52 -7.74
N ALA A 282 18.07 -0.32 -6.73
CA ALA A 282 19.33 -0.78 -6.13
C ALA A 282 19.99 -1.90 -6.97
N VAL A 283 19.17 -2.71 -7.64
CA VAL A 283 19.59 -3.80 -8.51
C VAL A 283 18.82 -3.71 -9.83
N GLU A 284 19.53 -3.68 -10.95
CA GLU A 284 18.92 -3.65 -12.28
C GLU A 284 18.43 -5.02 -12.69
N MET A 285 17.21 -5.10 -13.23
CA MET A 285 16.65 -6.29 -13.85
C MET A 285 16.74 -6.16 -15.38
N ILE A 286 17.60 -6.96 -16.00
CA ILE A 286 17.83 -6.93 -17.44
C ILE A 286 17.17 -8.15 -18.08
N ARG A 287 16.23 -7.90 -18.97
CA ARG A 287 15.61 -8.95 -19.77
C ARG A 287 16.31 -9.05 -21.11
N LEU A 288 16.98 -10.16 -21.36
CA LEU A 288 17.53 -10.46 -22.66
C LEU A 288 16.44 -11.02 -23.61
N PRO A 289 16.50 -10.69 -24.91
CA PRO A 289 15.56 -11.25 -25.88
C PRO A 289 15.76 -12.77 -25.97
N GLN A 290 14.70 -13.49 -26.31
CA GLN A 290 14.77 -14.92 -26.57
C GLN A 290 15.69 -15.16 -27.78
N SER A 291 16.72 -15.98 -27.61
CA SER A 291 17.78 -16.24 -28.59
C SER A 291 18.39 -17.61 -28.39
N SER A 292 19.30 -18.04 -29.28
CA SER A 292 20.09 -19.25 -29.06
C SER A 292 21.01 -19.11 -27.83
N LEU A 293 21.46 -20.23 -27.27
CA LEU A 293 22.36 -20.22 -26.12
C LEU A 293 23.63 -19.38 -26.37
N ASP A 294 24.25 -19.55 -27.56
CA ASP A 294 25.46 -18.81 -27.91
C ASP A 294 25.24 -17.31 -28.01
N GLU A 295 24.10 -16.90 -28.55
CA GLU A 295 23.73 -15.47 -28.63
C GLU A 295 23.42 -14.92 -27.24
N ALA A 296 22.72 -15.67 -26.39
CA ALA A 296 22.44 -15.27 -25.00
C ALA A 296 23.74 -15.10 -24.21
N LEU A 297 24.69 -16.03 -24.32
CA LEU A 297 26.00 -15.93 -23.67
C LEU A 297 26.78 -14.70 -24.14
N LYS A 298 26.84 -14.45 -25.46
CA LYS A 298 27.47 -13.24 -26.01
C LYS A 298 26.80 -11.96 -25.52
N ALA A 299 25.47 -11.97 -25.42
CA ALA A 299 24.72 -10.81 -24.90
C ALA A 299 25.03 -10.56 -23.42
N ILE A 300 25.14 -11.62 -22.60
CA ILE A 300 25.54 -11.51 -21.19
C ILE A 300 26.97 -10.98 -21.05
N GLU A 301 27.93 -11.52 -21.83
CA GLU A 301 29.33 -11.05 -21.83
C GLU A 301 29.47 -9.59 -22.30
N ALA A 302 28.57 -9.13 -23.18
CA ALA A 302 28.55 -7.74 -23.66
C ALA A 302 27.91 -6.76 -22.67
N LEU A 303 27.25 -7.23 -21.59
CA LEU A 303 26.70 -6.36 -20.57
C LEU A 303 27.82 -5.66 -19.80
N ALA A 304 27.95 -4.35 -19.99
CA ALA A 304 28.83 -3.51 -19.18
C ALA A 304 28.15 -3.21 -17.84
N LEU A 305 28.09 -4.20 -16.95
CA LEU A 305 27.45 -4.03 -15.65
C LEU A 305 28.40 -3.28 -14.69
N PRO A 306 27.87 -2.33 -13.89
CA PRO A 306 28.64 -1.73 -12.80
C PRO A 306 28.97 -2.81 -11.78
N ALA A 307 30.04 -2.61 -11.00
CA ALA A 307 30.40 -3.51 -9.91
C ALA A 307 29.22 -3.63 -8.94
N CYS A 308 28.69 -4.84 -8.79
CA CYS A 308 27.59 -5.12 -7.87
C CYS A 308 28.12 -5.05 -6.41
N PRO A 309 27.47 -4.36 -5.48
CA PRO A 309 27.81 -4.43 -4.08
C PRO A 309 27.77 -5.87 -3.60
N GLN A 310 28.72 -6.29 -2.75
CA GLN A 310 28.77 -7.67 -2.24
C GLN A 310 27.46 -8.14 -1.61
N GLN A 311 26.69 -7.23 -1.01
CA GLN A 311 25.39 -7.51 -0.39
C GLN A 311 24.27 -7.75 -1.40
N ALA A 312 24.45 -7.37 -2.67
CA ALA A 312 23.50 -7.58 -3.76
C ALA A 312 23.87 -8.76 -4.66
N GLN A 313 24.92 -9.51 -4.30
CA GLN A 313 25.27 -10.73 -5.04
C GLN A 313 24.29 -11.86 -4.68
N PRO A 314 23.80 -12.61 -5.68
CA PRO A 314 22.88 -13.73 -5.47
C PRO A 314 23.51 -14.86 -4.66
#